data_5b02800e6d3aa74a124220a3a51d4b91
#
_entry.id   5b02800e6d3aa74a124220a3a51d4b91
#
_cell.length_a   1.000
_cell.length_b   1.000
_cell.length_c   1.000
_cell.angle_alpha   90.00
_cell.angle_beta   90.00
_cell.angle_gamma   90.00
#
_symmetry.space_group_name_H-M   'P 1'
#
loop_
_entity.id
_entity.type
_entity.pdbx_description
1 polymer ?
#
loop_
_entity_poly.entity_id
_entity_poly.type
_entity_poly.pdbx_seq_one_letter_code
_entity_poly.pdbx_strand_id
1 'polypeptide(L)'
;MKATLFDIERNSFVDGPGIRTTVFFKGCNLKCAWCHNPESQSPRPQMLFYRDKCIACGKCAQICKSPDNCTLCGRCTLFCPADARKVCGKEYTADEILTELLKDKAYYEHSGGGITCSGGECML
;
A
#
# COMPACT_ATOMS: atom_id res chain seq x y z
N MET A 1 12.65 11.41 9.56
CA MET A 1 12.71 10.39 8.51
C MET A 1 11.29 10.03 8.09
N LYS A 2 11.03 9.97 6.81
CA LYS A 2 9.73 9.58 6.23
C LYS A 2 9.92 8.50 5.19
N ALA A 3 8.92 7.64 5.04
CA ALA A 3 8.88 6.63 4.00
C ALA A 3 7.49 6.59 3.35
N THR A 4 7.43 6.28 2.07
CA THR A 4 6.17 6.02 1.39
C THR A 4 5.88 4.53 1.45
N LEU A 5 4.74 4.18 2.04
CA LEU A 5 4.25 2.80 2.09
C LEU A 5 3.03 2.66 1.18
N PHE A 6 2.86 1.51 0.58
CA PHE A 6 1.62 1.22 -0.15
C PHE A 6 0.70 0.27 0.60
N ASP A 7 1.24 -0.51 1.55
CA ASP A 7 0.43 -1.36 2.40
C ASP A 7 1.14 -1.70 3.73
N ILE A 8 0.35 -2.07 4.74
CA ILE A 8 0.80 -2.68 5.98
C ILE A 8 -0.11 -3.89 6.22
N GLU A 9 0.41 -5.08 5.94
CA GLU A 9 -0.32 -6.33 6.09
C GLU A 9 -0.06 -6.94 7.47
N ARG A 10 -1.13 -7.03 8.27
CA ARG A 10 -1.08 -7.61 9.60
C ARG A 10 -1.42 -9.10 9.54
N ASN A 11 -0.93 -9.87 10.51
CA ASN A 11 -1.21 -11.30 10.64
C ASN A 11 -0.77 -12.14 9.44
N SER A 12 0.39 -11.81 8.85
CA SER A 12 0.97 -12.62 7.78
C SER A 12 1.61 -13.89 8.35
N PHE A 13 1.35 -15.03 7.70
CA PHE A 13 1.92 -16.34 8.02
C PHE A 13 2.92 -16.83 6.97
N VAL A 14 3.09 -16.08 5.88
CA VAL A 14 3.87 -16.49 4.70
C VAL A 14 5.16 -15.70 4.52
N ASP A 15 5.32 -14.60 5.24
CA ASP A 15 6.46 -13.68 5.08
C ASP A 15 7.60 -13.93 6.06
N GLY A 16 7.64 -15.10 6.67
CA GLY A 16 8.67 -15.51 7.62
C GLY A 16 8.10 -16.32 8.79
N PRO A 17 8.95 -16.67 9.80
CA PRO A 17 8.51 -17.47 10.95
C PRO A 17 7.49 -16.73 11.81
N GLY A 18 6.51 -17.48 12.33
CA GLY A 18 5.49 -16.98 13.24
C GLY A 18 4.49 -16.03 12.60
N ILE A 19 3.73 -15.32 13.42
CA ILE A 19 2.80 -14.28 12.99
C ILE A 19 3.58 -12.98 12.81
N ARG A 20 3.48 -12.39 11.62
CA ARG A 20 4.26 -11.20 11.25
C ARG A 20 3.36 -10.06 10.78
N THR A 21 3.87 -8.85 10.89
CA THR A 21 3.33 -7.69 10.18
C THR A 21 4.32 -7.30 9.09
N THR A 22 3.84 -7.29 7.85
CA THR A 22 4.66 -6.94 6.68
C THR A 22 4.40 -5.51 6.28
N VAL A 23 5.46 -4.71 6.21
CA VAL A 23 5.44 -3.33 5.76
C VAL A 23 5.89 -3.27 4.32
N PHE A 24 5.03 -2.80 3.43
CA PHE A 24 5.32 -2.71 2.01
C PHE A 24 5.73 -1.30 1.61
N PHE A 25 7.02 -1.12 1.36
CA PHE A 25 7.61 0.14 0.94
C PHE A 25 7.37 0.43 -0.53
N LYS A 26 7.20 1.69 -0.86
CA LYS A 26 7.06 2.20 -2.22
C LYS A 26 8.35 2.90 -2.65
N GLY A 27 8.83 2.55 -3.82
CA GLY A 27 10.11 2.94 -4.41
C GLY A 27 10.99 1.72 -4.66
N CYS A 28 11.47 1.57 -5.89
CA CYS A 28 12.37 0.52 -6.29
C CYS A 28 13.22 0.97 -7.47
N ASN A 29 14.52 0.73 -7.40
CA ASN A 29 15.44 1.00 -8.50
C ASN A 29 15.55 -0.16 -9.50
N LEU A 30 14.89 -1.29 -9.20
CA LEU A 30 14.85 -2.47 -10.05
C LEU A 30 13.57 -2.49 -10.90
N LYS A 31 13.63 -3.17 -12.04
CA LYS A 31 12.50 -3.38 -12.96
C LYS A 31 12.41 -4.85 -13.35
N CYS A 32 12.25 -5.71 -12.36
CA CYS A 32 12.17 -7.15 -12.57
C CYS A 32 10.96 -7.51 -13.44
N ALA A 33 11.16 -8.35 -14.45
CA ALA A 33 10.06 -8.83 -15.31
C ALA A 33 9.02 -9.65 -14.53
N TRP A 34 9.43 -10.25 -13.42
CA TRP A 34 8.60 -11.06 -12.51
C TRP A 34 8.16 -10.29 -11.26
N CYS A 35 8.12 -8.97 -11.27
CA CYS A 35 7.78 -8.17 -10.10
C CYS A 35 6.37 -8.48 -9.59
N HIS A 36 6.26 -8.89 -8.33
CA HIS A 36 4.97 -9.15 -7.68
C HIS A 36 4.17 -7.88 -7.37
N ASN A 37 4.88 -6.77 -7.14
CA ASN A 37 4.28 -5.50 -6.72
C ASN A 37 4.73 -4.36 -7.64
N PRO A 38 4.33 -4.36 -8.92
CA PRO A 38 4.75 -3.32 -9.87
C PRO A 38 4.34 -1.91 -9.46
N GLU A 39 3.27 -1.78 -8.67
CA GLU A 39 2.82 -0.53 -8.05
C GLU A 39 3.82 0.05 -7.04
N SER A 40 4.75 -0.76 -6.54
CA SER A 40 5.80 -0.32 -5.62
C SER A 40 6.99 0.33 -6.31
N GLN A 41 7.14 0.20 -7.63
CA GLN A 41 8.31 0.69 -8.35
C GLN A 41 8.45 2.21 -8.29
N SER A 42 7.34 2.95 -8.41
CA SER A 42 7.36 4.40 -8.27
C SER A 42 7.39 4.81 -6.79
N PRO A 43 8.30 5.70 -6.36
CA PRO A 43 8.32 6.19 -4.99
C PRO A 43 7.19 7.18 -4.68
N ARG A 44 6.49 7.68 -5.70
CA ARG A 44 5.41 8.66 -5.55
C ARG A 44 4.06 7.98 -5.38
N PRO A 45 3.14 8.55 -4.59
CA PRO A 45 1.75 8.11 -4.57
C PRO A 45 1.13 8.14 -5.97
N GLN A 46 0.27 7.17 -6.26
CA GLN A 46 -0.36 6.99 -7.57
C GLN A 46 -1.80 6.55 -7.40
N MET A 47 -2.65 6.87 -8.40
CA MET A 47 -3.98 6.31 -8.50
C MET A 47 -3.91 4.97 -9.25
N LEU A 48 -4.38 3.90 -8.62
CA LEU A 48 -4.56 2.60 -9.27
C LEU A 48 -5.99 2.45 -9.76
N PHE A 49 -6.14 1.84 -10.92
CA PHE A 49 -7.44 1.50 -11.50
C PHE A 49 -7.48 0.02 -11.89
N TYR A 50 -8.39 -0.71 -11.27
CA TYR A 50 -8.63 -2.13 -11.51
C TYR A 50 -9.80 -2.31 -12.48
N ARG A 51 -9.50 -2.56 -13.77
CA ARG A 51 -10.50 -2.70 -14.83
C ARG A 51 -11.45 -3.87 -14.60
N ASP A 52 -10.92 -4.95 -14.09
CA ASP A 52 -11.67 -6.19 -13.78
C ASP A 52 -12.73 -5.99 -12.68
N LYS A 53 -12.51 -5.04 -11.78
CA LYS A 53 -13.48 -4.68 -10.74
C LYS A 53 -14.49 -3.62 -11.17
N CYS A 54 -14.18 -2.85 -12.21
CA CYS A 54 -15.00 -1.71 -12.63
C CYS A 54 -16.34 -2.16 -13.23
N ILE A 55 -17.44 -1.66 -12.65
CA ILE A 55 -18.81 -1.90 -13.14
C ILE A 55 -19.32 -0.79 -14.06
N ALA A 56 -18.46 0.10 -14.51
CA ALA A 56 -18.76 1.21 -15.42
C ALA A 56 -19.93 2.13 -14.97
N CYS A 57 -20.08 2.33 -13.65
CA CYS A 57 -21.18 3.14 -13.11
C CYS A 57 -21.02 4.65 -13.31
N GLY A 58 -19.85 5.14 -13.73
CA GLY A 58 -19.56 6.54 -14.02
C GLY A 58 -19.44 7.48 -12.82
N LYS A 59 -19.66 7.03 -11.60
CA LYS A 59 -19.63 7.89 -10.38
C LYS A 59 -18.29 8.59 -10.19
N CYS A 60 -17.19 7.93 -10.48
CA CYS A 60 -15.84 8.50 -10.34
C CYS A 60 -15.63 9.72 -11.27
N ALA A 61 -16.17 9.68 -12.48
CA ALA A 61 -16.10 10.79 -13.42
C ALA A 61 -16.95 12.00 -12.96
N GLN A 62 -18.12 11.75 -12.38
CA GLN A 62 -19.01 12.80 -11.87
C GLN A 62 -18.43 13.52 -10.65
N ILE A 63 -17.70 12.81 -9.79
CA ILE A 63 -17.15 13.34 -8.55
C ILE A 63 -15.80 14.03 -8.77
N CYS A 64 -15.05 13.63 -9.80
CA CYS A 64 -13.74 14.17 -10.07
C CYS A 64 -13.80 15.63 -10.52
N LYS A 65 -13.15 16.52 -9.76
CA LYS A 65 -13.06 17.95 -10.09
C LYS A 65 -11.92 18.27 -11.08
N SER A 66 -10.99 17.37 -11.26
CA SER A 66 -9.77 17.58 -12.07
C SER A 66 -9.40 16.28 -12.80
N PRO A 67 -10.21 15.86 -13.80
CA PRO A 67 -10.00 14.58 -14.48
C PRO A 67 -8.66 14.54 -15.24
N ASP A 68 -8.23 15.66 -15.79
CA ASP A 68 -7.00 15.75 -16.59
C ASP A 68 -5.73 15.95 -15.74
N ASN A 69 -5.88 16.37 -14.49
CA ASN A 69 -4.76 16.62 -13.58
C ASN A 69 -5.07 16.08 -12.19
N CYS A 70 -4.93 14.79 -12.00
CA CYS A 70 -5.25 14.11 -10.76
C CYS A 70 -4.41 14.62 -9.59
N THR A 71 -5.08 15.13 -8.55
CA THR A 71 -4.46 15.62 -7.31
C THR A 71 -4.38 14.56 -6.21
N LEU A 72 -4.77 13.32 -6.50
CA LEU A 72 -4.83 12.20 -5.55
C LEU A 72 -5.71 12.48 -4.32
N CYS A 73 -6.77 13.27 -4.48
CA CYS A 73 -7.67 13.62 -3.38
C CYS A 73 -8.49 12.44 -2.84
N GLY A 74 -8.52 11.30 -3.54
CA GLY A 74 -9.15 10.05 -3.10
C GLY A 74 -10.67 10.03 -3.15
N ARG A 75 -11.36 11.07 -3.61
CA ARG A 75 -12.83 11.11 -3.68
C ARG A 75 -13.40 9.99 -4.54
N CYS A 76 -12.83 9.77 -5.72
CA CYS A 76 -13.25 8.70 -6.62
C CYS A 76 -13.06 7.30 -6.01
N THR A 77 -12.15 7.14 -5.07
CA THR A 77 -11.95 5.90 -4.31
C THR A 77 -13.06 5.69 -3.28
N LEU A 78 -13.42 6.73 -2.54
CA LEU A 78 -14.46 6.66 -1.50
C LEU A 78 -15.84 6.34 -2.08
N PHE A 79 -16.16 6.86 -3.25
CA PHE A 79 -17.47 6.70 -3.88
C PHE A 79 -17.53 5.55 -4.91
N CYS A 80 -16.46 4.81 -5.09
CA CYS A 80 -16.46 3.65 -5.98
C CYS A 80 -17.13 2.45 -5.30
N PRO A 81 -18.31 1.99 -5.75
CA PRO A 81 -18.99 0.87 -5.11
C PRO A 81 -18.32 -0.48 -5.34
N ALA A 82 -17.42 -0.56 -6.32
CA ALA A 82 -16.72 -1.78 -6.72
C ALA A 82 -15.25 -1.82 -6.27
N ASP A 83 -14.79 -0.84 -5.50
CA ASP A 83 -13.38 -0.68 -5.10
C ASP A 83 -12.38 -0.79 -6.27
N ALA A 84 -12.80 -0.29 -7.44
CA ALA A 84 -11.99 -0.33 -8.65
C ALA A 84 -10.90 0.75 -8.69
N ARG A 85 -10.92 1.69 -7.77
CA ARG A 85 -9.92 2.75 -7.66
C ARG A 85 -9.32 2.80 -6.27
N LYS A 86 -8.00 2.94 -6.19
CA LYS A 86 -7.25 3.02 -4.93
C LYS A 86 -6.10 4.01 -5.07
N VAL A 87 -5.93 4.88 -4.08
CA VAL A 87 -4.69 5.66 -3.95
C VAL A 87 -3.62 4.75 -3.38
N CYS A 88 -2.57 4.52 -4.14
CA CYS A 88 -1.44 3.69 -3.76
C CYS A 88 -0.28 4.58 -3.31
N GLY A 89 0.13 4.42 -2.08
CA GLY A 89 1.21 5.16 -1.46
C GLY A 89 0.72 6.27 -0.53
N LYS A 90 1.19 6.21 0.70
CA LYS A 90 1.01 7.23 1.73
C LYS A 90 2.33 7.42 2.46
N GLU A 91 2.67 8.66 2.75
CA GLU A 91 3.84 8.97 3.58
C GLU A 91 3.56 8.67 5.06
N TYR A 92 4.54 8.06 5.69
CA TYR A 92 4.57 7.80 7.12
C TYR A 92 5.90 8.25 7.71
N THR A 93 5.87 8.75 8.92
CA THR A 93 7.07 8.92 9.74
C THR A 93 7.49 7.59 10.36
N ALA A 94 8.75 7.48 10.79
CA ALA A 94 9.22 6.28 11.48
C ALA A 94 8.41 5.99 12.75
N ASP A 95 8.01 7.02 13.49
CA ASP A 95 7.22 6.89 14.72
C ASP A 95 5.79 6.37 14.44
N GLU A 96 5.16 6.84 13.36
CA GLU A 96 3.85 6.35 12.93
C GLU A 96 3.91 4.87 12.54
N ILE A 97 4.93 4.48 11.76
CA ILE A 97 5.14 3.06 11.38
C ILE A 97 5.34 2.22 12.63
N LEU A 98 6.23 2.65 13.54
CA LEU A 98 6.50 1.93 14.77
C LEU A 98 5.25 1.77 15.64
N THR A 99 4.44 2.83 15.75
CA THR A 99 3.18 2.80 16.50
C THR A 99 2.22 1.74 15.94
N GLU A 100 2.10 1.65 14.62
CA GLU A 100 1.27 0.63 13.98
C GLU A 100 1.81 -0.78 14.22
N LEU A 101 3.12 -0.98 14.11
CA LEU A 101 3.77 -2.28 14.29
C LEU A 101 3.68 -2.79 15.73
N LEU A 102 3.80 -1.90 16.71
CA LEU A 102 3.73 -2.27 18.13
C LEU A 102 2.33 -2.73 18.58
N LYS A 103 1.28 -2.44 17.84
CA LYS A 103 -0.06 -2.96 18.12
C LYS A 103 -0.11 -4.50 18.13
N ASP A 104 0.77 -5.14 17.36
CA ASP A 104 0.82 -6.59 17.20
C ASP A 104 1.95 -7.26 18.02
N LYS A 105 2.59 -6.53 18.91
CA LYS A 105 3.74 -7.01 19.70
C LYS A 105 3.43 -8.34 20.43
N ALA A 106 2.26 -8.48 21.02
CA ALA A 106 1.87 -9.70 21.71
C ALA A 106 1.86 -10.93 20.78
N TYR A 107 1.39 -10.77 19.55
CA TYR A 107 1.41 -11.84 18.55
C TYR A 107 2.84 -12.24 18.15
N TYR A 108 3.74 -11.27 18.04
CA TYR A 108 5.16 -11.56 17.74
C TYR A 108 5.80 -12.37 18.86
N GLU A 109 5.58 -11.97 20.10
CA GLU A 109 6.15 -12.64 21.29
C GLU A 109 5.64 -14.07 21.45
N HIS A 110 4.33 -14.30 21.26
CA HIS A 110 3.72 -15.62 21.40
C HIS A 110 4.04 -16.59 20.25
N SER A 111 4.21 -16.09 19.03
CA SER A 111 4.39 -16.93 17.85
C SER A 111 5.85 -17.09 17.41
N GLY A 112 6.78 -16.35 18.02
CA GLY A 112 8.15 -16.23 17.50
C GLY A 112 8.22 -15.46 16.18
N GLY A 113 7.22 -14.62 15.91
CA GLY A 113 7.13 -13.78 14.72
C GLY A 113 7.88 -12.46 14.82
N GLY A 114 7.40 -11.47 14.11
CA GLY A 114 8.03 -10.14 14.10
C GLY A 114 7.57 -9.28 12.93
N ILE A 115 8.48 -8.49 12.41
CA ILE A 115 8.23 -7.53 11.33
C ILE A 115 8.99 -7.96 10.09
N THR A 116 8.37 -7.83 8.93
CA THR A 116 9.00 -8.05 7.62
C THR A 116 8.92 -6.76 6.81
N CYS A 117 10.03 -6.32 6.24
CA CYS A 117 10.08 -5.21 5.29
C CYS A 117 10.10 -5.78 3.87
N SER A 118 9.17 -5.33 3.04
CA SER A 118 8.97 -5.82 1.67
C SER A 118 8.48 -4.68 0.76
N GLY A 119 7.91 -5.00 -0.39
CA GLY A 119 7.37 -4.05 -1.37
C GLY A 119 8.34 -3.77 -2.50
N GLY A 120 8.79 -2.54 -2.62
CA GLY A 120 9.90 -2.15 -3.48
C GLY A 120 11.24 -2.57 -2.90
N GLU A 121 12.26 -1.71 -3.01
CA GLU A 121 13.53 -1.95 -2.34
C GLU A 121 13.56 -1.20 -1.00
N CYS A 122 13.33 -1.92 0.09
CA CYS A 122 13.22 -1.33 1.43
C CYS A 122 14.53 -0.77 1.99
N MET A 123 15.66 -1.02 1.31
CA MET A 123 16.99 -0.53 1.69
C MET A 123 17.42 0.72 0.92
N LEU A 124 16.55 1.32 0.10
CA LEU A 124 16.79 2.58 -0.62
C LEU A 124 16.75 3.80 0.30
#